data_a8b01fbf388296218fdcd1c1cfc8f4c8
#
_entry.id   a8b01fbf388296218fdcd1c1cfc8f4c8
#
_cell.length_a   1.000
_cell.length_b   1.000
_cell.length_c   1.000
_cell.angle_alpha   90.00
_cell.angle_beta   90.00
_cell.angle_gamma   90.00
#
_symmetry.space_group_name_H-M   'P 1'
#
loop_
_entity.id
_entity.type
_entity.pdbx_description
1 polymer ?
#
loop_
_entity_poly.entity_id
_entity_poly.type
_entity_poly.pdbx_seq_one_letter_code
_entity_poly.pdbx_strand_id
1 'polypeptide(L)'
;NDALSVCQNGDASVSYLPQLSKNTAIGFLLKEEINRMEKLIKPELPAAAFLGGFKVKDKIGALQKLLEKGFEIFIGGAMRNPFLKSQNYNIGGSKLDSGFDDIIHKLMNDFRDKIHIPVDVRVGEMKSKDKQKVSNLRYVNFLKNEEIHANEEALDNGPETMKLYKEKIEQKGIKTMLANGPFGLIENRSFRFGTYQVARIFLENEQAFRVYGGGEVNHGFNLFSKEFKIDAEKLGDQCNAGNGMLQYIANEGDLPGLRALSCR
;
A
#
# COMPACT_ATOMS: atom_id res chain seq x y z
N ASN A 1 0.65 -20.27 -17.10
CA ASN A 1 0.24 -19.44 -15.98
C ASN A 1 -0.06 -18.01 -16.44
N ASP A 2 -1.19 -17.48 -16.01
CA ASP A 2 -1.62 -16.11 -16.37
C ASP A 2 -2.03 -15.28 -15.15
N ALA A 3 -1.48 -15.62 -13.96
CA ALA A 3 -1.85 -14.95 -12.71
C ALA A 3 -0.61 -14.72 -11.81
N LEU A 4 -0.13 -13.48 -11.77
CA LEU A 4 0.94 -13.07 -10.85
C LEU A 4 0.53 -13.23 -9.37
N SER A 5 -0.78 -13.09 -9.09
CA SER A 5 -1.35 -13.21 -7.74
C SER A 5 -1.11 -14.55 -7.04
N VAL A 6 -0.80 -15.61 -7.78
CA VAL A 6 -0.51 -16.95 -7.22
C VAL A 6 0.96 -17.37 -7.39
N CYS A 7 1.76 -16.61 -8.12
CA CYS A 7 3.17 -16.98 -8.42
C CYS A 7 4.05 -17.05 -7.17
N GLN A 8 3.69 -16.38 -6.07
CA GLN A 8 4.39 -16.46 -4.80
C GLN A 8 4.12 -17.76 -4.03
N ASN A 9 3.09 -18.53 -4.43
CA ASN A 9 2.70 -19.76 -3.74
C ASN A 9 3.54 -20.94 -4.21
N GLY A 10 3.87 -21.85 -3.28
CA GLY A 10 4.49 -23.13 -3.57
C GLY A 10 3.49 -24.24 -3.92
N ASP A 11 2.29 -23.90 -4.36
CA ASP A 11 1.22 -24.85 -4.66
C ASP A 11 1.62 -25.79 -5.82
N ALA A 12 1.17 -27.06 -5.76
CA ALA A 12 1.52 -28.07 -6.74
C ALA A 12 1.21 -27.67 -8.18
N SER A 13 0.05 -27.02 -8.43
CA SER A 13 -0.37 -26.55 -9.75
C SER A 13 0.47 -25.37 -10.27
N VAL A 14 1.08 -24.60 -9.39
CA VAL A 14 1.86 -23.40 -9.73
C VAL A 14 3.35 -23.70 -9.86
N SER A 15 3.90 -24.49 -8.94
CA SER A 15 5.34 -24.71 -8.83
C SER A 15 5.82 -26.09 -9.32
N TYR A 16 5.02 -27.16 -9.16
CA TYR A 16 5.46 -28.52 -9.51
C TYR A 16 4.94 -28.98 -10.86
N LEU A 17 3.65 -28.78 -11.16
CA LEU A 17 3.06 -29.20 -12.43
C LEU A 17 3.79 -28.63 -13.66
N PRO A 18 4.19 -27.34 -13.69
CA PRO A 18 4.96 -26.81 -14.82
C PRO A 18 6.31 -27.53 -15.03
N GLN A 19 6.99 -27.96 -13.96
CA GLN A 19 8.27 -28.69 -14.05
C GLN A 19 8.10 -30.08 -14.70
N LEU A 20 6.93 -30.70 -14.55
CA LEU A 20 6.61 -32.00 -15.14
C LEU A 20 6.03 -31.89 -16.57
N SER A 21 5.64 -30.69 -16.98
CA SER A 21 5.01 -30.45 -18.25
C SER A 21 6.05 -30.28 -19.37
N LYS A 22 5.80 -30.86 -20.56
CA LYS A 22 6.70 -30.73 -21.71
C LYS A 22 6.73 -29.31 -22.25
N ASN A 23 5.60 -28.59 -22.19
CA ASN A 23 5.45 -27.23 -22.67
C ASN A 23 4.87 -26.35 -21.56
N THR A 24 5.53 -25.24 -21.28
CA THR A 24 5.07 -24.23 -20.32
C THR A 24 5.11 -22.85 -20.97
N ALA A 25 4.22 -21.98 -20.56
CA ALA A 25 4.19 -20.59 -21.03
C ALA A 25 3.61 -19.65 -19.97
N ILE A 26 3.99 -18.39 -20.06
CA ILE A 26 3.30 -17.29 -19.38
C ILE A 26 2.16 -16.79 -20.28
N GLY A 27 1.02 -16.47 -19.67
CA GLY A 27 -0.09 -15.85 -20.37
C GLY A 27 0.12 -14.34 -20.59
N PHE A 28 -0.77 -13.74 -21.37
CA PHE A 28 -0.65 -12.32 -21.73
C PHE A 28 -0.79 -11.39 -20.53
N LEU A 29 -1.75 -11.67 -19.62
CA LEU A 29 -1.95 -10.86 -18.43
C LEU A 29 -0.73 -10.91 -17.52
N LEU A 30 -0.19 -12.10 -17.24
CA LEU A 30 1.01 -12.28 -16.44
C LEU A 30 2.20 -11.53 -17.05
N LYS A 31 2.36 -11.60 -18.37
CA LYS A 31 3.44 -10.87 -19.07
C LYS A 31 3.31 -9.36 -18.89
N GLU A 32 2.10 -8.81 -19.02
CA GLU A 32 1.87 -7.38 -18.80
C GLU A 32 2.12 -6.97 -17.35
N GLU A 33 1.64 -7.75 -16.38
CA GLU A 33 1.88 -7.48 -14.96
C GLU A 33 3.38 -7.53 -14.63
N ILE A 34 4.14 -8.51 -15.15
CA ILE A 34 5.60 -8.56 -15.00
C ILE A 34 6.26 -7.31 -15.57
N ASN A 35 5.89 -6.87 -16.79
CA ASN A 35 6.44 -5.68 -17.40
C ASN A 35 6.22 -4.41 -16.55
N ARG A 36 5.06 -4.31 -15.90
CA ARG A 36 4.76 -3.21 -14.95
C ARG A 36 5.63 -3.32 -13.68
N MET A 37 5.79 -4.54 -13.16
CA MET A 37 6.60 -4.78 -11.96
C MET A 37 8.08 -4.51 -12.19
N GLU A 38 8.62 -4.84 -13.37
CA GLU A 38 10.01 -4.53 -13.73
C GLU A 38 10.30 -3.02 -13.66
N LYS A 39 9.35 -2.17 -14.06
CA LYS A 39 9.47 -0.71 -13.92
C LYS A 39 9.47 -0.25 -12.46
N LEU A 40 8.85 -1.01 -11.55
CA LEU A 40 8.89 -0.73 -10.11
C LEU A 40 10.19 -1.23 -9.46
N ILE A 41 10.75 -2.33 -9.96
CA ILE A 41 12.06 -2.82 -9.51
C ILE A 41 13.20 -1.90 -9.99
N LYS A 42 13.06 -1.32 -11.18
CA LYS A 42 14.01 -0.35 -11.77
C LYS A 42 13.29 0.99 -12.01
N PRO A 43 12.95 1.73 -10.94
CA PRO A 43 12.14 2.93 -11.08
C PRO A 43 12.90 4.07 -11.75
N GLU A 44 12.16 4.91 -12.48
CA GLU A 44 12.62 6.26 -12.78
C GLU A 44 12.44 7.13 -11.54
N LEU A 45 13.53 7.70 -11.05
CA LEU A 45 13.53 8.53 -9.85
C LEU A 45 13.26 10.00 -10.17
N PRO A 46 12.65 10.77 -9.26
CA PRO A 46 12.18 10.38 -7.92
C PRO A 46 10.95 9.48 -7.96
N ALA A 47 10.83 8.56 -6.99
CA ALA A 47 9.75 7.59 -6.92
C ALA A 47 9.02 7.63 -5.56
N ALA A 48 7.74 7.30 -5.55
CA ALA A 48 6.90 7.31 -4.35
C ALA A 48 6.04 6.04 -4.23
N ALA A 49 5.90 5.52 -3.02
CA ALA A 49 5.00 4.41 -2.73
C ALA A 49 4.05 4.77 -1.58
N PHE A 50 2.76 4.61 -1.83
CA PHE A 50 1.67 4.75 -0.86
C PHE A 50 1.30 3.37 -0.33
N LEU A 51 1.68 3.09 0.92
CA LEU A 51 1.48 1.78 1.54
C LEU A 51 0.48 1.87 2.67
N GLY A 52 -0.65 1.18 2.52
CA GLY A 52 -1.74 1.15 3.48
C GLY A 52 -2.23 -0.26 3.81
N GLY A 53 -3.48 -0.37 4.32
CA GLY A 53 -4.07 -1.64 4.75
C GLY A 53 -3.61 -2.06 6.15
N PHE A 54 -3.79 -3.34 6.50
CA PHE A 54 -3.56 -3.79 7.89
C PHE A 54 -2.26 -4.60 8.08
N LYS A 55 -1.99 -5.59 7.23
CA LYS A 55 -0.93 -6.58 7.47
C LYS A 55 0.46 -6.03 7.16
N VAL A 56 1.22 -5.69 8.19
CA VAL A 56 2.62 -5.24 8.06
C VAL A 56 3.49 -6.39 7.57
N LYS A 57 3.29 -7.60 8.10
CA LYS A 57 4.03 -8.81 7.70
C LYS A 57 4.15 -8.98 6.19
N ASP A 58 3.06 -8.78 5.47
CA ASP A 58 3.01 -9.02 4.03
C ASP A 58 3.72 -7.91 3.22
N LYS A 59 4.00 -6.76 3.85
CA LYS A 59 4.48 -5.55 3.19
C LYS A 59 5.90 -5.14 3.57
N ILE A 60 6.39 -5.55 4.73
CA ILE A 60 7.65 -5.06 5.27
C ILE A 60 8.85 -5.34 4.37
N GLY A 61 8.90 -6.52 3.75
CA GLY A 61 9.95 -6.86 2.80
C GLY A 61 9.92 -6.00 1.53
N ALA A 62 8.73 -5.75 0.98
CA ALA A 62 8.57 -4.88 -0.17
C ALA A 62 8.89 -3.41 0.19
N LEU A 63 8.46 -2.94 1.38
CA LEU A 63 8.76 -1.61 1.88
C LEU A 63 10.28 -1.38 1.97
N GLN A 64 11.00 -2.34 2.56
CA GLN A 64 12.46 -2.26 2.65
C GLN A 64 13.10 -2.18 1.25
N LYS A 65 12.69 -3.04 0.32
CA LYS A 65 13.21 -3.02 -1.05
C LYS A 65 12.90 -1.72 -1.79
N LEU A 66 11.72 -1.17 -1.61
CA LEU A 66 11.36 0.13 -2.19
C LEU A 66 12.24 1.26 -1.64
N LEU A 67 12.52 1.28 -0.32
CA LEU A 67 13.45 2.24 0.29
C LEU A 67 14.87 2.12 -0.27
N GLU A 68 15.38 0.89 -0.39
CA GLU A 68 16.69 0.60 -0.99
C GLU A 68 16.77 1.09 -2.45
N LYS A 69 15.65 1.05 -3.19
CA LYS A 69 15.53 1.55 -4.57
C LYS A 69 15.27 3.07 -4.67
N GLY A 70 15.21 3.76 -3.55
CA GLY A 70 15.10 5.22 -3.52
C GLY A 70 13.68 5.78 -3.48
N PHE A 71 12.67 4.95 -3.23
CA PHE A 71 11.30 5.43 -3.06
C PHE A 71 11.13 6.26 -1.79
N GLU A 72 10.28 7.28 -1.88
CA GLU A 72 9.62 7.92 -0.75
C GLU A 72 8.43 7.08 -0.34
N ILE A 73 8.32 6.73 0.94
CA ILE A 73 7.25 5.87 1.44
C ILE A 73 6.23 6.68 2.23
N PHE A 74 4.98 6.67 1.80
CA PHE A 74 3.86 7.34 2.44
C PHE A 74 2.97 6.30 3.12
N ILE A 75 2.90 6.35 4.45
CA ILE A 75 2.23 5.32 5.27
C ILE A 75 0.77 5.71 5.53
N GLY A 76 -0.13 4.73 5.36
CA GLY A 76 -1.56 4.88 5.69
C GLY A 76 -2.19 3.58 6.20
N GLY A 77 -3.52 3.56 6.28
CA GLY A 77 -4.25 2.40 6.79
C GLY A 77 -3.82 2.02 8.21
N ALA A 78 -4.17 0.85 8.67
CA ALA A 78 -3.75 0.36 9.98
C ALA A 78 -2.23 0.05 10.04
N MET A 79 -1.57 -0.04 8.87
CA MET A 79 -0.11 -0.15 8.78
C MET A 79 0.61 1.04 9.47
N ARG A 80 -0.05 2.22 9.60
CA ARG A 80 0.51 3.37 10.33
C ARG A 80 0.72 3.11 11.83
N ASN A 81 -0.09 2.22 12.44
CA ASN A 81 -0.13 2.06 13.90
C ASN A 81 1.23 1.65 14.50
N PRO A 82 1.95 0.63 14.01
CA PRO A 82 3.27 0.31 14.52
C PRO A 82 4.30 1.42 14.24
N PHE A 83 4.19 2.18 13.15
CA PHE A 83 5.06 3.33 12.90
C PHE A 83 4.78 4.49 13.86
N LEU A 84 3.51 4.79 14.15
CA LEU A 84 3.15 5.78 15.17
C LEU A 84 3.65 5.37 16.54
N LYS A 85 3.46 4.10 16.92
CA LYS A 85 3.96 3.54 18.19
C LYS A 85 5.49 3.66 18.30
N SER A 86 6.24 3.42 17.22
CA SER A 86 7.71 3.56 17.21
C SER A 86 8.18 4.99 17.46
N GLN A 87 7.30 5.98 17.25
CA GLN A 87 7.55 7.39 17.58
C GLN A 87 6.91 7.81 18.90
N ASN A 88 6.54 6.84 19.76
CA ASN A 88 5.92 7.03 21.06
C ASN A 88 4.54 7.71 21.06
N TYR A 89 3.83 7.70 19.91
CA TYR A 89 2.44 8.14 19.89
C TYR A 89 1.51 7.11 20.51
N ASN A 90 0.55 7.57 21.29
CA ASN A 90 -0.51 6.72 21.80
C ASN A 90 -1.49 6.35 20.66
N ILE A 91 -1.64 5.07 20.38
CA ILE A 91 -2.51 4.54 19.32
C ILE A 91 -3.90 4.11 19.83
N GLY A 92 -4.20 4.30 21.12
CA GLY A 92 -5.49 3.96 21.73
C GLY A 92 -5.86 2.48 21.58
N GLY A 93 -7.11 2.22 21.20
CA GLY A 93 -7.62 0.89 20.86
C GLY A 93 -7.30 0.39 19.46
N SER A 94 -6.46 1.11 18.70
CA SER A 94 -6.14 0.76 17.32
C SER A 94 -5.46 -0.59 17.20
N LYS A 95 -5.86 -1.38 16.21
CA LYS A 95 -5.26 -2.69 15.94
C LYS A 95 -3.78 -2.58 15.65
N LEU A 96 -2.98 -3.42 16.28
CA LEU A 96 -1.54 -3.50 16.11
C LEU A 96 -1.15 -4.86 15.52
N ASP A 97 -0.43 -4.84 14.42
CA ASP A 97 0.28 -6.02 13.91
C ASP A 97 1.64 -6.07 14.64
N SER A 98 1.77 -6.97 15.61
CA SER A 98 2.91 -7.06 16.52
C SER A 98 4.05 -7.91 15.98
N GLY A 99 5.26 -7.76 16.56
CA GLY A 99 6.44 -8.55 16.19
C GLY A 99 7.30 -7.90 15.10
N PHE A 100 7.04 -6.63 14.78
CA PHE A 100 7.81 -5.87 13.78
C PHE A 100 8.50 -4.64 14.38
N ASP A 101 8.48 -4.47 15.70
CA ASP A 101 8.97 -3.27 16.36
C ASP A 101 10.45 -3.01 16.01
N ASP A 102 11.32 -4.03 16.13
CA ASP A 102 12.76 -3.89 15.84
C ASP A 102 13.05 -3.49 14.39
N ILE A 103 12.36 -4.14 13.43
CA ILE A 103 12.57 -3.83 12.01
C ILE A 103 12.02 -2.43 11.67
N ILE A 104 10.91 -2.01 12.27
CA ILE A 104 10.35 -0.66 12.08
C ILE A 104 11.27 0.38 12.67
N HIS A 105 11.79 0.17 13.88
CA HIS A 105 12.78 1.07 14.49
C HIS A 105 14.02 1.20 13.61
N LYS A 106 14.54 0.09 13.09
CA LYS A 106 15.68 0.11 12.18
C LYS A 106 15.36 0.90 10.91
N LEU A 107 14.24 0.65 10.26
CA LEU A 107 13.83 1.36 9.05
C LEU A 107 13.64 2.86 9.29
N MET A 108 13.03 3.24 10.44
CA MET A 108 12.85 4.64 10.83
C MET A 108 14.17 5.34 11.13
N ASN A 109 15.21 4.61 11.58
CA ASN A 109 16.54 5.16 11.79
C ASN A 109 17.32 5.29 10.48
N ASP A 110 17.30 4.24 9.64
CA ASP A 110 18.10 4.17 8.43
C ASP A 110 17.53 5.06 7.30
N PHE A 111 16.19 5.23 7.27
CA PHE A 111 15.47 5.90 6.18
C PHE A 111 14.48 6.98 6.66
N ARG A 112 14.79 7.66 7.77
CA ARG A 112 13.89 8.63 8.42
C ARG A 112 13.33 9.67 7.45
N ASP A 113 14.17 10.19 6.56
CA ASP A 113 13.81 11.26 5.63
C ASP A 113 12.94 10.78 4.47
N LYS A 114 12.87 9.46 4.26
CA LYS A 114 12.10 8.82 3.18
C LYS A 114 10.80 8.18 3.65
N ILE A 115 10.60 7.98 4.95
CA ILE A 115 9.38 7.39 5.50
C ILE A 115 8.50 8.50 6.08
N HIS A 116 7.33 8.68 5.48
CA HIS A 116 6.36 9.70 5.87
C HIS A 116 5.20 9.03 6.61
N ILE A 117 5.16 9.25 7.93
CA ILE A 117 4.07 8.78 8.78
C ILE A 117 3.00 9.87 8.96
N PRO A 118 1.75 9.51 9.27
CA PRO A 118 0.70 10.48 9.52
C PRO A 118 0.99 11.43 10.67
N VAL A 119 0.66 12.71 10.50
CA VAL A 119 0.69 13.73 11.55
C VAL A 119 -0.69 13.93 12.18
N ASP A 120 -1.74 13.51 11.51
CA ASP A 120 -3.10 13.46 12.02
C ASP A 120 -3.87 12.26 11.48
N VAL A 121 -4.86 11.82 12.24
CA VAL A 121 -5.73 10.68 11.89
C VAL A 121 -7.18 11.00 12.23
N ARG A 122 -8.10 10.36 11.51
CA ARG A 122 -9.51 10.31 11.88
C ARG A 122 -9.75 9.08 12.72
N VAL A 123 -10.26 9.28 13.93
CA VAL A 123 -10.56 8.22 14.89
C VAL A 123 -12.06 8.04 15.08
N GLY A 124 -12.45 6.90 15.65
CA GLY A 124 -13.81 6.62 16.07
C GLY A 124 -13.87 5.39 16.96
N GLU A 125 -14.98 5.24 17.68
CA GLU A 125 -15.28 4.09 18.52
C GLU A 125 -15.98 3.01 17.72
N MET A 126 -15.38 1.83 17.63
CA MET A 126 -15.92 0.67 16.94
C MET A 126 -16.46 -0.33 17.97
N LYS A 127 -17.76 -0.20 18.32
CA LYS A 127 -18.41 -1.02 19.37
C LYS A 127 -18.79 -2.43 18.94
N SER A 128 -18.66 -2.76 17.65
CA SER A 128 -19.00 -4.06 17.09
C SER A 128 -18.09 -4.41 15.91
N LYS A 129 -18.16 -5.66 15.44
CA LYS A 129 -17.47 -6.07 14.20
C LYS A 129 -18.07 -5.44 12.94
N ASP A 130 -19.20 -4.78 13.05
CA ASP A 130 -19.86 -4.08 11.95
C ASP A 130 -19.11 -2.76 11.66
N LYS A 131 -18.29 -2.76 10.64
CA LYS A 131 -17.46 -1.63 10.20
C LYS A 131 -18.27 -0.39 9.81
N GLN A 132 -19.60 -0.52 9.60
CA GLN A 132 -20.51 0.61 9.35
C GLN A 132 -20.89 1.35 10.62
N LYS A 133 -20.82 0.70 11.79
CA LYS A 133 -21.23 1.24 13.08
C LYS A 133 -20.05 1.80 13.85
N VAL A 134 -19.63 3.00 13.50
CA VAL A 134 -18.58 3.76 14.19
C VAL A 134 -19.19 5.05 14.74
N SER A 135 -18.95 5.34 16.01
CA SER A 135 -19.44 6.53 16.72
C SER A 135 -18.28 7.43 17.16
N ASN A 136 -18.59 8.61 17.67
CA ASN A 136 -17.65 9.55 18.28
C ASN A 136 -16.46 9.91 17.35
N LEU A 137 -16.78 10.29 16.10
CA LEU A 137 -15.79 10.61 15.10
C LEU A 137 -15.12 11.96 15.40
N ARG A 138 -13.79 11.97 15.44
CA ARG A 138 -12.99 13.18 15.56
C ARG A 138 -11.66 13.05 14.82
N TYR A 139 -10.93 14.14 14.68
CA TYR A 139 -9.54 14.11 14.27
C TYR A 139 -8.62 14.19 15.48
N VAL A 140 -7.47 13.54 15.41
CA VAL A 140 -6.38 13.60 16.39
C VAL A 140 -5.15 14.09 15.66
N ASN A 141 -4.59 15.19 16.13
CA ASN A 141 -3.38 15.80 15.54
C ASN A 141 -2.21 15.64 16.51
N PHE A 142 -1.25 14.79 16.13
CA PHE A 142 -0.09 14.47 16.95
C PHE A 142 0.87 15.65 17.12
N LEU A 143 0.91 16.59 16.16
CA LEU A 143 1.73 17.80 16.28
C LEU A 143 1.19 18.79 17.34
N LYS A 144 -0.08 18.62 17.73
CA LYS A 144 -0.72 19.37 18.81
C LYS A 144 -0.73 18.64 20.15
N ASN A 145 0.01 17.51 20.24
CA ASN A 145 0.02 16.61 21.40
C ASN A 145 -1.38 16.05 21.76
N GLU A 146 -2.26 15.89 20.76
CA GLU A 146 -3.53 15.22 20.95
C GLU A 146 -3.32 13.70 20.94
N GLU A 147 -4.11 12.96 21.72
CA GLU A 147 -3.98 11.52 21.88
C GLU A 147 -5.23 10.77 21.41
N ILE A 148 -5.04 9.53 20.98
CA ILE A 148 -6.11 8.58 20.71
C ILE A 148 -6.51 7.92 22.03
N HIS A 149 -7.78 7.99 22.41
CA HIS A 149 -8.27 7.39 23.65
C HIS A 149 -8.33 5.86 23.55
N ALA A 150 -8.31 5.17 24.69
CA ALA A 150 -8.28 3.70 24.75
C ALA A 150 -9.44 2.99 24.06
N ASN A 151 -10.60 3.66 23.94
CA ASN A 151 -11.81 3.17 23.27
C ASN A 151 -11.94 3.60 21.80
N GLU A 152 -10.97 4.36 21.27
CA GLU A 152 -10.95 4.85 19.89
C GLU A 152 -9.92 4.07 19.05
N GLU A 153 -10.24 3.90 17.78
CA GLU A 153 -9.32 3.34 16.77
C GLU A 153 -9.02 4.40 15.70
N ALA A 154 -7.76 4.46 15.24
CA ALA A 154 -7.39 5.24 14.06
C ALA A 154 -7.88 4.55 12.79
N LEU A 155 -8.87 5.13 12.11
CA LEU A 155 -9.60 4.50 11.01
C LEU A 155 -9.32 5.11 9.65
N ASP A 156 -8.75 6.34 9.59
CA ASP A 156 -8.29 6.97 8.34
C ASP A 156 -7.15 7.95 8.61
N ASN A 157 -6.41 8.34 7.57
CA ASN A 157 -5.49 9.46 7.66
C ASN A 157 -6.25 10.79 7.67
N GLY A 158 -5.73 11.77 8.39
CA GLY A 158 -6.34 13.08 8.50
C GLY A 158 -5.96 14.05 7.37
N PRO A 159 -6.62 15.22 7.30
CA PRO A 159 -6.44 16.19 6.23
C PRO A 159 -5.04 16.84 6.21
N GLU A 160 -4.43 17.10 7.36
CA GLU A 160 -3.08 17.66 7.43
C GLU A 160 -2.04 16.68 6.89
N THR A 161 -2.18 15.39 7.22
CA THR A 161 -1.36 14.31 6.67
C THR A 161 -1.43 14.27 5.14
N MET A 162 -2.65 14.26 4.60
CA MET A 162 -2.83 14.14 3.15
C MET A 162 -2.38 15.38 2.40
N LYS A 163 -2.50 16.56 3.01
CA LYS A 163 -1.93 17.81 2.50
C LYS A 163 -0.41 17.75 2.45
N LEU A 164 0.24 17.34 3.55
CA LEU A 164 1.70 17.18 3.59
C LEU A 164 2.21 16.15 2.57
N TYR A 165 1.49 15.04 2.37
CA TYR A 165 1.85 14.02 1.39
C TYR A 165 1.79 14.58 -0.03
N LYS A 166 0.71 15.30 -0.36
CA LYS A 166 0.56 15.96 -1.66
C LYS A 166 1.67 16.98 -1.92
N GLU A 167 1.95 17.86 -0.97
CA GLU A 167 3.02 18.86 -1.08
C GLU A 167 4.39 18.22 -1.34
N LYS A 168 4.71 17.11 -0.65
CA LYS A 168 5.97 16.38 -0.88
C LYS A 168 6.06 15.76 -2.27
N ILE A 169 4.96 15.23 -2.78
CA ILE A 169 4.89 14.67 -4.15
C ILE A 169 5.13 15.80 -5.18
N GLU A 170 4.47 16.93 -5.02
CA GLU A 170 4.61 18.09 -5.92
C GLU A 170 6.03 18.67 -5.91
N GLN A 171 6.61 18.84 -4.71
CA GLN A 171 7.97 19.39 -4.55
C GLN A 171 9.04 18.50 -5.19
N LYS A 172 8.85 17.18 -5.18
CA LYS A 172 9.87 16.23 -5.67
C LYS A 172 9.74 15.91 -7.17
N GLY A 173 8.61 16.24 -7.81
CA GLY A 173 8.39 15.93 -9.22
C GLY A 173 8.47 14.42 -9.50
N ILE A 174 7.66 13.65 -8.79
CA ILE A 174 7.70 12.18 -8.80
C ILE A 174 7.44 11.63 -10.21
N LYS A 175 8.24 10.65 -10.63
CA LYS A 175 8.17 9.99 -11.94
C LYS A 175 7.63 8.57 -11.89
N THR A 176 7.77 7.89 -10.75
CA THR A 176 7.24 6.53 -10.55
C THR A 176 6.40 6.49 -9.28
N MET A 177 5.16 6.00 -9.37
CA MET A 177 4.24 5.93 -8.25
C MET A 177 3.66 4.54 -8.10
N LEU A 178 3.59 4.08 -6.85
CA LEU A 178 2.99 2.82 -6.44
C LEU A 178 1.94 3.06 -5.35
N ALA A 179 0.77 2.43 -5.42
CA ALA A 179 -0.16 2.34 -4.30
C ALA A 179 -0.56 0.90 -4.00
N ASN A 180 -0.49 0.50 -2.73
CA ASN A 180 -0.94 -0.81 -2.26
C ASN A 180 -1.58 -0.73 -0.88
N GLY A 181 -2.85 -1.13 -0.81
CA GLY A 181 -3.67 -1.07 0.39
C GLY A 181 -4.30 0.30 0.64
N PRO A 182 -5.52 0.33 1.21
CA PRO A 182 -6.26 1.56 1.48
C PRO A 182 -5.68 2.33 2.66
N PHE A 183 -5.88 3.65 2.66
CA PHE A 183 -5.41 4.54 3.72
C PHE A 183 -6.42 4.68 4.87
N GLY A 184 -7.66 4.26 4.65
CA GLY A 184 -8.71 4.24 5.64
C GLY A 184 -9.61 3.02 5.54
N LEU A 185 -10.60 2.94 6.41
CA LEU A 185 -11.62 1.87 6.43
C LEU A 185 -12.63 2.12 5.31
N ILE A 186 -12.28 1.72 4.07
CA ILE A 186 -13.01 2.06 2.84
C ILE A 186 -14.45 1.54 2.80
N GLU A 187 -14.76 0.49 3.54
CA GLU A 187 -16.12 -0.04 3.67
C GLU A 187 -17.06 0.99 4.29
N ASN A 188 -16.56 1.86 5.15
CA ASN A 188 -17.33 2.94 5.75
C ASN A 188 -17.03 4.27 5.05
N ARG A 189 -18.06 4.92 4.50
CA ARG A 189 -17.92 6.16 3.75
C ARG A 189 -17.20 7.28 4.52
N SER A 190 -17.35 7.30 5.85
CA SER A 190 -16.71 8.30 6.71
C SER A 190 -15.19 8.20 6.76
N PHE A 191 -14.60 7.07 6.32
CA PHE A 191 -13.17 6.80 6.39
C PHE A 191 -12.54 6.50 5.02
N ARG A 192 -13.10 7.07 3.94
CA ARG A 192 -12.57 6.95 2.58
C ARG A 192 -11.65 8.10 2.20
N PHE A 193 -11.57 9.13 3.03
CA PHE A 193 -10.88 10.37 2.71
C PHE A 193 -9.42 10.14 2.32
N GLY A 194 -8.63 9.46 3.15
CA GLY A 194 -7.21 9.20 2.88
C GLY A 194 -6.99 8.44 1.57
N THR A 195 -7.78 7.37 1.33
CA THR A 195 -7.71 6.61 0.07
C THR A 195 -8.10 7.46 -1.14
N TYR A 196 -9.12 8.31 -1.01
CA TYR A 196 -9.55 9.20 -2.08
C TYR A 196 -8.52 10.29 -2.39
N GLN A 197 -7.81 10.79 -1.37
CA GLN A 197 -6.70 11.73 -1.60
C GLN A 197 -5.53 11.06 -2.31
N VAL A 198 -5.20 9.79 -2.02
CA VAL A 198 -4.19 9.05 -2.79
C VAL A 198 -4.64 8.91 -4.26
N ALA A 199 -5.89 8.53 -4.51
CA ALA A 199 -6.42 8.45 -5.88
C ALA A 199 -6.35 9.81 -6.60
N ARG A 200 -6.64 10.92 -5.90
CA ARG A 200 -6.50 12.28 -6.43
C ARG A 200 -5.05 12.65 -6.75
N ILE A 201 -4.10 12.32 -5.88
CA ILE A 201 -2.67 12.51 -6.13
C ILE A 201 -2.25 11.72 -7.38
N PHE A 202 -2.75 10.49 -7.55
CA PHE A 202 -2.50 9.70 -8.76
C PHE A 202 -3.07 10.40 -10.00
N LEU A 203 -4.31 10.89 -9.95
CA LEU A 203 -4.94 11.61 -11.04
C LEU A 203 -4.16 12.87 -11.45
N GLU A 204 -3.68 13.64 -10.48
CA GLU A 204 -2.99 14.92 -10.71
C GLU A 204 -1.53 14.75 -11.22
N ASN A 205 -0.99 13.53 -11.22
CA ASN A 205 0.38 13.22 -11.67
C ASN A 205 0.40 12.35 -12.93
N GLU A 206 -0.35 12.73 -13.96
CA GLU A 206 -0.53 11.94 -15.21
C GLU A 206 0.79 11.66 -15.94
N GLN A 207 1.81 12.49 -15.81
CA GLN A 207 3.12 12.33 -16.42
C GLN A 207 3.98 11.24 -15.76
N ALA A 208 3.64 10.82 -14.54
CA ALA A 208 4.35 9.76 -13.84
C ALA A 208 3.89 8.36 -14.31
N PHE A 209 4.79 7.39 -14.28
CA PHE A 209 4.39 5.98 -14.34
C PHE A 209 3.70 5.61 -13.03
N ARG A 210 2.43 5.22 -13.09
CA ARG A 210 1.56 5.01 -11.91
C ARG A 210 0.97 3.61 -11.93
N VAL A 211 1.23 2.85 -10.87
CA VAL A 211 0.66 1.51 -10.68
C VAL A 211 -0.02 1.43 -9.32
N TYR A 212 -1.22 0.90 -9.29
CA TYR A 212 -1.90 0.59 -8.03
C TYR A 212 -2.42 -0.85 -8.04
N GLY A 213 -2.35 -1.53 -6.89
CA GLY A 213 -2.74 -2.93 -6.84
C GLY A 213 -3.01 -3.45 -5.44
N GLY A 214 -3.91 -4.44 -5.40
CA GLY A 214 -4.47 -5.03 -4.19
C GLY A 214 -5.97 -4.82 -4.12
N GLY A 215 -6.73 -5.87 -3.75
CA GLY A 215 -8.19 -5.86 -3.82
C GLY A 215 -8.87 -4.65 -3.18
N GLU A 216 -8.41 -4.27 -1.99
CA GLU A 216 -9.01 -3.15 -1.26
C GLU A 216 -8.66 -1.77 -1.87
N VAL A 217 -7.41 -1.53 -2.32
CA VAL A 217 -7.06 -0.26 -2.96
C VAL A 217 -7.71 -0.13 -4.33
N ASN A 218 -7.77 -1.21 -5.11
CA ASN A 218 -8.49 -1.25 -6.38
C ASN A 218 -9.97 -0.90 -6.17
N HIS A 219 -10.59 -1.48 -5.12
CA HIS A 219 -11.96 -1.13 -4.76
C HIS A 219 -12.11 0.35 -4.37
N GLY A 220 -11.20 0.88 -3.55
CA GLY A 220 -11.21 2.29 -3.14
C GLY A 220 -11.05 3.27 -4.31
N PHE A 221 -10.15 2.98 -5.25
CA PHE A 221 -9.96 3.79 -6.46
C PHE A 221 -11.17 3.72 -7.40
N ASN A 222 -11.79 2.54 -7.53
CA ASN A 222 -13.03 2.37 -8.29
C ASN A 222 -14.22 3.13 -7.66
N LEU A 223 -14.31 3.17 -6.32
CA LEU A 223 -15.30 3.99 -5.63
C LEU A 223 -15.07 5.49 -5.90
N PHE A 224 -13.81 5.94 -5.84
CA PHE A 224 -13.44 7.31 -6.18
C PHE A 224 -13.84 7.67 -7.63
N SER A 225 -13.47 6.82 -8.60
CA SER A 225 -13.83 7.00 -10.02
C SER A 225 -15.33 7.14 -10.22
N LYS A 226 -16.13 6.26 -9.60
CA LYS A 226 -17.58 6.30 -9.68
C LYS A 226 -18.19 7.56 -9.03
N GLU A 227 -17.73 7.91 -7.83
CA GLU A 227 -18.28 9.03 -7.07
C GLU A 227 -18.00 10.37 -7.77
N PHE A 228 -16.80 10.52 -8.35
CA PHE A 228 -16.38 11.77 -9.02
C PHE A 228 -16.52 11.73 -10.55
N LYS A 229 -17.08 10.66 -11.12
CA LYS A 229 -17.26 10.46 -12.57
C LYS A 229 -15.95 10.62 -13.36
N ILE A 230 -14.88 10.05 -12.84
CA ILE A 230 -13.55 10.04 -13.44
C ILE A 230 -13.32 8.69 -14.09
N ASP A 231 -12.73 8.67 -15.28
CA ASP A 231 -12.30 7.43 -15.91
C ASP A 231 -11.19 6.78 -15.08
N ALA A 232 -11.35 5.49 -14.74
CA ALA A 232 -10.41 4.76 -13.91
C ALA A 232 -9.02 4.64 -14.57
N GLU A 233 -8.95 4.62 -15.90
CA GLU A 233 -7.69 4.58 -16.66
C GLU A 233 -6.80 5.81 -16.38
N LYS A 234 -7.42 6.96 -16.05
CA LYS A 234 -6.69 8.18 -15.67
C LYS A 234 -5.97 8.09 -14.33
N LEU A 235 -6.28 7.08 -13.51
CA LEU A 235 -5.59 6.87 -12.23
C LEU A 235 -4.28 6.09 -12.40
N GLY A 236 -4.00 5.53 -13.57
CA GLY A 236 -2.82 4.71 -13.86
C GLY A 236 -3.14 3.23 -14.02
N ASP A 237 -2.12 2.41 -14.08
CA ASP A 237 -2.24 0.98 -14.35
C ASP A 237 -2.73 0.20 -13.13
N GLN A 238 -3.91 -0.40 -13.24
CA GLN A 238 -4.42 -1.31 -12.22
C GLN A 238 -3.71 -2.67 -12.32
N CYS A 239 -3.15 -3.15 -11.20
CA CYS A 239 -2.59 -4.48 -11.06
C CYS A 239 -3.54 -5.36 -10.22
N ASN A 240 -3.85 -6.56 -10.72
CA ASN A 240 -4.71 -7.51 -10.04
C ASN A 240 -3.94 -8.55 -9.20
N ALA A 241 -2.62 -8.45 -9.18
CA ALA A 241 -1.74 -9.40 -8.50
C ALA A 241 -1.86 -9.42 -6.96
N GLY A 242 -2.56 -8.46 -6.37
CA GLY A 242 -2.76 -8.43 -4.91
C GLY A 242 -1.44 -8.44 -4.14
N ASN A 243 -1.28 -9.44 -3.26
CA ASN A 243 -0.03 -9.65 -2.53
C ASN A 243 1.13 -10.08 -3.44
N GLY A 244 0.84 -10.72 -4.58
CA GLY A 244 1.86 -11.12 -5.58
C GLY A 244 2.71 -9.97 -6.07
N MET A 245 2.14 -8.76 -6.21
CA MET A 245 2.87 -7.55 -6.56
C MET A 245 3.95 -7.22 -5.51
N LEU A 246 3.59 -7.23 -4.23
CA LEU A 246 4.54 -6.93 -3.15
C LEU A 246 5.60 -8.03 -3.00
N GLN A 247 5.21 -9.28 -3.16
CA GLN A 247 6.15 -10.40 -3.14
C GLN A 247 7.11 -10.36 -4.33
N TYR A 248 6.65 -9.94 -5.51
CA TYR A 248 7.50 -9.71 -6.67
C TYR A 248 8.57 -8.63 -6.37
N ILE A 249 8.16 -7.52 -5.78
CA ILE A 249 9.09 -6.43 -5.39
C ILE A 249 10.05 -6.92 -4.29
N ALA A 250 9.55 -7.57 -3.24
CA ALA A 250 10.35 -8.05 -2.11
C ALA A 250 11.42 -9.06 -2.53
N ASN A 251 11.12 -9.89 -3.52
CA ASN A 251 12.01 -10.94 -4.02
C ASN A 251 12.66 -10.60 -5.37
N GLU A 252 12.56 -9.34 -5.82
CA GLU A 252 13.17 -8.86 -7.07
C GLU A 252 12.83 -9.72 -8.30
N GLY A 253 11.56 -10.14 -8.40
CA GLY A 253 11.05 -10.96 -9.49
C GLY A 253 11.19 -12.48 -9.28
N ASP A 254 11.95 -12.91 -8.29
CA ASP A 254 12.17 -14.34 -8.02
C ASP A 254 10.99 -14.95 -7.25
N LEU A 255 10.00 -15.46 -7.97
CA LEU A 255 8.83 -16.13 -7.41
C LEU A 255 8.77 -17.60 -7.81
N PRO A 256 8.31 -18.52 -6.92
CA PRO A 256 8.25 -19.95 -7.20
C PRO A 256 7.56 -20.32 -8.51
N GLY A 257 6.41 -19.69 -8.80
CA GLY A 257 5.66 -19.93 -10.03
C GLY A 257 6.36 -19.44 -11.29
N LEU A 258 7.18 -18.38 -11.22
CA LEU A 258 7.96 -17.90 -12.35
C LEU A 258 9.20 -18.76 -12.58
N ARG A 259 9.89 -19.16 -11.51
CA ARG A 259 11.01 -20.11 -11.58
C ARG A 259 10.59 -21.43 -12.24
N ALA A 260 9.43 -21.95 -11.87
CA ALA A 260 8.90 -23.19 -12.43
C ALA A 260 8.66 -23.13 -13.96
N LEU A 261 8.39 -21.95 -14.50
CA LEU A 261 8.24 -21.72 -15.94
C LEU A 261 9.58 -21.50 -16.67
N SER A 262 10.63 -21.11 -15.93
CA SER A 262 11.96 -20.75 -16.46
C SER A 262 12.94 -21.95 -16.47
N CYS A 263 12.61 -23.05 -15.79
CA CYS A 263 13.50 -24.21 -15.61
C CYS A 263 13.60 -25.06 -16.90
N ARG A 264 13.90 -24.45 -18.05
CA ARG A 264 14.24 -25.15 -19.30
C ARG A 264 15.30 -24.40 -20.10
#